data_c83b0dd1ad87bcc22c5e9e7d17c8cb45
#
_entry.id   c83b0dd1ad87bcc22c5e9e7d17c8cb45
#
_cell.length_a   1.000
_cell.length_b   1.000
_cell.length_c   1.000
_cell.angle_alpha   90.00
_cell.angle_beta   90.00
_cell.angle_gamma   90.00
#
_symmetry.space_group_name_H-M   'P 1'
#
loop_
_entity.id
_entity.type
_entity.pdbx_description
1 polymer ?
#
loop_
_entity_poly.entity_id
_entity_poly.type
_entity_poly.pdbx_seq_one_letter_code
_entity_poly.pdbx_strand_id
1 'polypeptide(L)'
;LYIITFGTFSGLAAQFALLIKNLYGTPFGTQGIVAVSYAFLGALIGSAARVLAGPIADRLGGAKVTLVAVIGIGLSALYTSFQLSPTSVDQFPKFLWGMLAIFFFTGVGNASTFKQMPMIFEPRQAGGVIGWTAAIAAFGPFVFGVMFATGNTQLLYWLGTFTCVIGAGITWWFYARPGAEKPS
;
A
#
# COMPACT_ATOMS: atom_id res chain seq x y z
N LEU A 1 -7.37 -2.95 -8.55
CA LEU A 1 -5.96 -3.13 -8.13
C LEU A 1 -5.31 -1.80 -7.72
N TYR A 2 -5.45 -0.74 -8.52
CA TYR A 2 -4.78 0.53 -8.25
C TYR A 2 -5.19 1.19 -6.92
N ILE A 3 -6.41 0.99 -6.45
CA ILE A 3 -6.83 1.46 -5.11
C ILE A 3 -6.07 0.72 -3.99
N ILE A 4 -5.74 -0.56 -4.19
CA ILE A 4 -4.95 -1.35 -3.23
C ILE A 4 -3.52 -0.83 -3.16
N THR A 5 -2.92 -0.47 -4.30
CA THR A 5 -1.54 -0.01 -4.37
C THR A 5 -1.43 1.49 -4.06
N PHE A 6 -1.94 2.35 -4.93
CA PHE A 6 -1.83 3.80 -4.76
C PHE A 6 -2.75 4.35 -3.67
N GLY A 7 -3.97 3.85 -3.55
CA GLY A 7 -4.90 4.30 -2.50
C GLY A 7 -4.35 4.03 -1.11
N THR A 8 -3.78 2.85 -0.88
CA THR A 8 -3.13 2.51 0.39
C THR A 8 -1.87 3.36 0.61
N PHE A 9 -1.03 3.55 -0.41
CA PHE A 9 0.15 4.41 -0.31
C PHE A 9 -0.21 5.84 0.10
N SER A 10 -1.12 6.46 -0.64
CA SER A 10 -1.51 7.86 -0.39
C SER A 10 -2.26 8.02 0.94
N GLY A 11 -3.12 7.07 1.28
CA GLY A 11 -3.85 7.04 2.53
C GLY A 11 -2.94 6.94 3.75
N LEU A 12 -2.01 5.99 3.73
CA LEU A 12 -1.04 5.84 4.81
C LEU A 12 -0.06 7.01 4.86
N ALA A 13 0.45 7.51 3.72
CA ALA A 13 1.35 8.64 3.70
C ALA A 13 0.74 9.89 4.35
N ALA A 14 -0.54 10.15 4.11
CA ALA A 14 -1.26 11.27 4.73
C ALA A 14 -1.44 11.12 6.26
N GLN A 15 -1.53 9.89 6.77
CA GLN A 15 -1.87 9.60 8.16
C GLN A 15 -0.69 9.06 9.00
N PHE A 16 0.46 8.78 8.40
CA PHE A 16 1.54 8.06 9.06
C PHE A 16 2.10 8.79 10.27
N ALA A 17 2.31 10.11 10.18
CA ALA A 17 2.76 10.92 11.31
C ALA A 17 1.75 10.88 12.47
N LEU A 18 0.45 10.99 12.17
CA LEU A 18 -0.61 10.94 13.17
C LEU A 18 -0.68 9.55 13.82
N LEU A 19 -0.52 8.49 13.04
CA LEU A 19 -0.52 7.11 13.52
C LEU A 19 0.64 6.85 14.48
N ILE A 20 1.87 7.27 14.14
CA ILE A 20 3.03 7.16 15.04
C ILE A 20 2.78 7.96 16.33
N LYS A 21 2.28 9.20 16.21
CA LYS A 21 1.99 10.05 17.36
C LYS A 21 0.98 9.40 18.30
N ASN A 22 -0.10 8.86 17.77
CA ASN A 22 -1.20 8.30 18.56
C ASN A 22 -0.83 6.96 19.21
N LEU A 23 -0.02 6.12 18.53
CA LEU A 23 0.34 4.79 19.05
C LEU A 23 1.60 4.80 19.90
N TYR A 24 2.63 5.55 19.52
CA TYR A 24 3.97 5.49 20.12
C TYR A 24 4.48 6.83 20.63
N GLY A 25 3.79 7.92 20.38
CA GLY A 25 4.14 9.25 20.87
C GLY A 25 3.37 9.59 22.14
N THR A 26 2.15 10.05 22.01
CA THR A 26 1.32 10.57 23.11
C THR A 26 1.13 9.60 24.29
N PRO A 27 0.89 8.28 24.08
CA PRO A 27 0.67 7.35 25.18
C PRO A 27 1.89 7.16 26.11
N PHE A 28 3.10 7.41 25.59
CA PHE A 28 4.35 7.20 26.32
C PHE A 28 5.00 8.50 26.85
N GLY A 29 4.33 9.64 26.71
CA GLY A 29 4.76 10.93 27.25
C GLY A 29 6.18 11.33 26.81
N THR A 30 7.08 11.58 27.77
CA THR A 30 8.46 12.00 27.51
C THR A 30 9.33 10.93 26.86
N GLN A 31 8.95 9.66 26.98
CA GLN A 31 9.64 8.52 26.32
C GLN A 31 9.03 8.20 24.95
N GLY A 32 7.99 8.92 24.53
CA GLY A 32 7.28 8.69 23.29
C GLY A 32 8.10 9.05 22.06
N ILE A 33 7.78 8.38 20.94
CA ILE A 33 8.45 8.60 19.66
C ILE A 33 8.03 9.94 19.05
N VAL A 34 9.02 10.70 18.57
CA VAL A 34 8.80 11.93 17.82
C VAL A 34 8.41 11.57 16.39
N ALA A 35 7.11 11.67 16.06
CA ALA A 35 6.53 11.16 14.82
C ALA A 35 7.19 11.74 13.56
N VAL A 36 7.50 13.06 13.53
CA VAL A 36 8.09 13.72 12.37
C VAL A 36 9.47 13.18 12.01
N SER A 37 10.21 12.61 12.96
CA SER A 37 11.53 12.02 12.72
C SER A 37 11.49 10.75 11.88
N TYR A 38 10.33 10.10 11.74
CA TYR A 38 10.19 8.81 11.06
C TYR A 38 9.13 8.82 9.96
N ALA A 39 8.14 9.72 10.02
CA ALA A 39 7.01 9.72 9.10
C ALA A 39 7.41 9.89 7.63
N PHE A 40 8.45 10.65 7.34
CA PHE A 40 8.94 10.87 5.98
C PHE A 40 9.49 9.59 5.33
N LEU A 41 9.97 8.62 6.13
CA LEU A 41 10.55 7.38 5.64
C LEU A 41 9.55 6.56 4.83
N GLY A 42 8.27 6.57 5.19
CA GLY A 42 7.23 5.88 4.45
C GLY A 42 7.13 6.38 3.01
N ALA A 43 6.94 7.69 2.84
CA ALA A 43 6.84 8.31 1.53
C ALA A 43 8.15 8.16 0.74
N LEU A 44 9.29 8.28 1.39
CA LEU A 44 10.61 8.13 0.77
C LEU A 44 10.80 6.72 0.20
N ILE A 45 10.58 5.67 1.02
CA ILE A 45 10.76 4.28 0.61
C ILE A 45 9.76 3.89 -0.48
N GLY A 46 8.50 4.27 -0.35
CA GLY A 46 7.51 3.95 -1.37
C GLY A 46 7.75 4.65 -2.69
N SER A 47 8.19 5.92 -2.67
CA SER A 47 8.55 6.65 -3.89
C SER A 47 9.80 6.07 -4.55
N ALA A 48 10.83 5.73 -3.78
CA ALA A 48 12.03 5.07 -4.29
C ALA A 48 11.71 3.70 -4.88
N ALA A 49 10.92 2.89 -4.17
CA ALA A 49 10.47 1.58 -4.65
C ALA A 49 9.70 1.70 -5.98
N ARG A 50 8.84 2.72 -6.13
CA ARG A 50 8.12 2.98 -7.37
C ARG A 50 9.06 3.22 -8.55
N VAL A 51 10.10 4.03 -8.37
CA VAL A 51 11.08 4.32 -9.43
C VAL A 51 11.86 3.07 -9.79
N LEU A 52 12.35 2.32 -8.80
CA LEU A 52 13.15 1.12 -9.01
C LEU A 52 12.35 -0.04 -9.58
N ALA A 53 11.06 -0.14 -9.27
CA ALA A 53 10.20 -1.22 -9.76
C ALA A 53 9.75 -1.04 -11.23
N GLY A 54 9.83 0.17 -11.79
CA GLY A 54 9.47 0.43 -13.18
C GLY A 54 10.19 -0.51 -14.15
N PRO A 55 11.53 -0.48 -14.23
CA PRO A 55 12.29 -1.38 -15.10
C PRO A 55 12.10 -2.86 -14.81
N ILE A 56 11.79 -3.23 -13.57
CA ILE A 56 11.51 -4.62 -13.18
C ILE A 56 10.16 -5.06 -13.77
N ALA A 57 9.15 -4.21 -13.66
CA ALA A 57 7.83 -4.47 -14.24
C ALA A 57 7.88 -4.54 -15.79
N ASP A 58 8.77 -3.78 -16.43
CA ASP A 58 8.98 -3.86 -17.88
C ASP A 58 9.56 -5.20 -18.33
N ARG A 59 10.42 -5.81 -17.51
CA ARG A 59 11.09 -7.09 -17.85
C ARG A 59 10.29 -8.32 -17.46
N LEU A 60 9.63 -8.30 -16.30
CA LEU A 60 8.93 -9.47 -15.73
C LEU A 60 7.45 -9.51 -16.10
N GLY A 61 6.89 -8.41 -16.59
CA GLY A 61 5.47 -8.21 -16.83
C GLY A 61 4.78 -7.54 -15.64
N GLY A 62 3.90 -6.58 -15.93
CA GLY A 62 3.19 -5.79 -14.93
C GLY A 62 2.36 -6.65 -13.99
N ALA A 63 1.66 -7.66 -14.51
CA ALA A 63 0.78 -8.54 -13.73
C ALA A 63 1.51 -9.36 -12.67
N LYS A 64 2.67 -9.94 -13.00
CA LYS A 64 3.46 -10.74 -12.04
C LYS A 64 4.00 -9.87 -10.92
N VAL A 65 4.52 -8.69 -11.26
CA VAL A 65 5.03 -7.75 -10.26
C VAL A 65 3.90 -7.20 -9.40
N THR A 66 2.73 -6.93 -9.98
CA THR A 66 1.53 -6.53 -9.23
C THR A 66 1.08 -7.63 -8.27
N LEU A 67 1.09 -8.89 -8.68
CA LEU A 67 0.73 -10.02 -7.83
C LEU A 67 1.64 -10.10 -6.58
N VAL A 68 2.96 -10.03 -6.80
CA VAL A 68 3.94 -10.02 -5.69
C VAL A 68 3.73 -8.82 -4.78
N ALA A 69 3.50 -7.64 -5.35
CA ALA A 69 3.26 -6.43 -4.59
C ALA A 69 2.00 -6.53 -3.72
N VAL A 70 0.87 -7.00 -4.27
CA VAL A 70 -0.39 -7.13 -3.53
C VAL A 70 -0.28 -8.16 -2.41
N ILE A 71 0.39 -9.30 -2.64
CA ILE A 71 0.68 -10.28 -1.58
C ILE A 71 1.56 -9.64 -0.50
N GLY A 72 2.62 -8.92 -0.89
CA GLY A 72 3.51 -8.23 0.04
C GLY A 72 2.78 -7.18 0.88
N ILE A 73 1.88 -6.38 0.29
CA ILE A 73 1.03 -5.43 1.02
C ILE A 73 0.18 -6.17 2.05
N GLY A 74 -0.51 -7.24 1.65
CA GLY A 74 -1.38 -8.02 2.52
C GLY A 74 -0.65 -8.63 3.72
N LEU A 75 0.49 -9.27 3.49
CA LEU A 75 1.31 -9.86 4.55
C LEU A 75 1.88 -8.80 5.50
N SER A 76 2.35 -7.68 4.95
CA SER A 76 2.88 -6.57 5.75
C SER A 76 1.77 -5.89 6.57
N ALA A 77 0.57 -5.73 6.01
CA ALA A 77 -0.58 -5.19 6.72
C ALA A 77 -1.03 -6.13 7.86
N LEU A 78 -1.08 -7.43 7.58
CA LEU A 78 -1.38 -8.43 8.60
C LEU A 78 -0.35 -8.39 9.74
N TYR A 79 0.95 -8.38 9.41
CA TYR A 79 2.01 -8.26 10.42
C TYR A 79 1.86 -6.98 11.24
N THR A 80 1.64 -5.83 10.58
CA THR A 80 1.50 -4.53 11.25
C THR A 80 0.27 -4.47 12.14
N SER A 81 -0.82 -5.17 11.79
CA SER A 81 -2.04 -5.20 12.60
C SER A 81 -1.81 -5.68 14.03
N PHE A 82 -0.83 -6.56 14.24
CA PHE A 82 -0.44 -7.04 15.59
C PHE A 82 0.41 -6.04 16.39
N GLN A 83 0.85 -4.94 15.77
CA GLN A 83 1.67 -3.91 16.39
C GLN A 83 0.89 -2.61 16.69
N LEU A 84 -0.44 -2.61 16.49
CA LEU A 84 -1.28 -1.42 16.66
C LEU A 84 -1.75 -1.18 18.12
N SER A 85 -1.44 -2.08 19.04
CA SER A 85 -1.74 -1.95 20.48
C SER A 85 -0.46 -2.10 21.29
N PRO A 86 0.49 -1.15 21.19
CA PRO A 86 1.78 -1.29 21.84
C PRO A 86 1.65 -1.16 23.37
N THR A 87 2.39 -2.01 24.08
CA THR A 87 2.54 -1.96 25.55
C THR A 87 3.85 -1.30 25.96
N SER A 88 4.82 -1.15 25.05
CA SER A 88 6.13 -0.52 25.29
C SER A 88 6.61 0.20 24.02
N VAL A 89 7.40 1.25 24.21
CA VAL A 89 8.07 1.99 23.13
C VAL A 89 9.05 1.09 22.37
N ASP A 90 9.61 0.08 23.01
CA ASP A 90 10.56 -0.87 22.38
C ASP A 90 9.94 -1.68 21.24
N GLN A 91 8.61 -1.69 21.12
CA GLN A 91 7.90 -2.32 20.00
C GLN A 91 7.88 -1.44 18.74
N PHE A 92 8.22 -0.17 18.85
CA PHE A 92 8.22 0.77 17.73
C PHE A 92 9.02 0.30 16.50
N PRO A 93 10.24 -0.26 16.61
CA PRO A 93 10.96 -0.77 15.46
C PRO A 93 10.20 -1.85 14.69
N LYS A 94 9.48 -2.74 15.36
CA LYS A 94 8.67 -3.78 14.72
C LYS A 94 7.51 -3.18 13.92
N PHE A 95 6.81 -2.22 14.52
CA PHE A 95 5.77 -1.45 13.86
C PHE A 95 6.33 -0.69 12.64
N LEU A 96 7.45 0.02 12.83
CA LEU A 96 8.08 0.79 11.75
C LEU A 96 8.46 -0.10 10.56
N TRP A 97 9.10 -1.23 10.79
CA TRP A 97 9.46 -2.17 9.72
C TRP A 97 8.23 -2.70 8.98
N GLY A 98 7.15 -3.03 9.69
CA GLY A 98 5.89 -3.43 9.06
C GLY A 98 5.33 -2.32 8.17
N MET A 99 5.30 -1.09 8.66
CA MET A 99 4.85 0.07 7.88
C MET A 99 5.73 0.34 6.66
N LEU A 100 7.06 0.31 6.81
CA LEU A 100 7.98 0.52 5.70
C LEU A 100 7.85 -0.58 4.64
N ALA A 101 7.57 -1.82 5.03
CA ALA A 101 7.27 -2.90 4.09
C ALA A 101 5.98 -2.64 3.32
N ILE A 102 4.91 -2.14 3.97
CA ILE A 102 3.68 -1.72 3.27
C ILE A 102 4.02 -0.63 2.25
N PHE A 103 4.75 0.41 2.65
CA PHE A 103 5.14 1.49 1.74
C PHE A 103 5.98 1.00 0.57
N PHE A 104 6.92 0.09 0.82
CA PHE A 104 7.73 -0.51 -0.24
C PHE A 104 6.87 -1.25 -1.26
N PHE A 105 6.03 -2.20 -0.81
CA PHE A 105 5.21 -2.98 -1.71
C PHE A 105 4.11 -2.15 -2.39
N THR A 106 3.56 -1.12 -1.73
CA THR A 106 2.63 -0.20 -2.39
C THR A 106 3.32 0.62 -3.47
N GLY A 107 4.57 1.03 -3.27
CA GLY A 107 5.40 1.68 -4.29
C GLY A 107 5.64 0.79 -5.50
N VAL A 108 6.07 -0.46 -5.27
CA VAL A 108 6.24 -1.48 -6.32
C VAL A 108 4.94 -1.70 -7.08
N GLY A 109 3.84 -1.92 -6.36
CA GLY A 109 2.52 -2.14 -6.94
C GLY A 109 2.00 -0.94 -7.73
N ASN A 110 2.30 0.28 -7.28
CA ASN A 110 1.93 1.49 -8.00
C ASN A 110 2.63 1.57 -9.37
N ALA A 111 3.91 1.27 -9.45
CA ALA A 111 4.64 1.22 -10.72
C ALA A 111 4.07 0.14 -11.65
N SER A 112 3.88 -1.09 -11.14
CA SER A 112 3.47 -2.24 -11.96
C SER A 112 2.03 -2.11 -12.44
N THR A 113 1.08 -1.65 -11.63
CA THR A 113 -0.32 -1.45 -12.05
C THR A 113 -0.45 -0.34 -13.08
N PHE A 114 0.35 0.73 -12.97
CA PHE A 114 0.37 1.81 -13.96
C PHE A 114 0.88 1.32 -15.32
N LYS A 115 1.88 0.43 -15.34
CA LYS A 115 2.41 -0.22 -16.54
C LYS A 115 1.40 -1.19 -17.17
N GLN A 116 0.65 -1.89 -16.34
CA GLN A 116 -0.33 -2.89 -16.76
C GLN A 116 -1.53 -2.28 -17.51
N MET A 117 -2.00 -1.09 -17.11
CA MET A 117 -3.20 -0.48 -17.69
C MET A 117 -3.13 -0.28 -19.20
N PRO A 118 -2.08 0.34 -19.79
CA PRO A 118 -2.01 0.52 -21.24
C PRO A 118 -1.82 -0.79 -22.02
N MET A 119 -1.42 -1.89 -21.36
CA MET A 119 -1.31 -3.20 -22.03
C MET A 119 -2.65 -3.93 -22.12
N ILE A 120 -3.60 -3.59 -21.23
CA ILE A 120 -4.93 -4.25 -21.16
C ILE A 120 -5.96 -3.53 -22.02
N PHE A 121 -5.87 -2.21 -22.11
CA PHE A 121 -6.84 -1.38 -22.81
C PHE A 121 -6.28 -0.83 -24.12
N GLU A 122 -7.18 -0.59 -25.09
CA GLU A 122 -6.78 0.05 -26.34
C GLU A 122 -6.19 1.45 -26.10
N PRO A 123 -5.22 1.91 -26.92
CA PRO A 123 -4.56 3.21 -26.75
C PRO A 123 -5.55 4.39 -26.62
N ARG A 124 -6.68 4.31 -27.34
CA ARG A 124 -7.75 5.33 -27.29
C ARG A 124 -8.46 5.39 -25.95
N GLN A 125 -8.54 4.28 -25.23
CA GLN A 125 -9.24 4.14 -23.95
C GLN A 125 -8.30 4.28 -22.76
N ALA A 126 -7.02 3.96 -22.93
CA ALA A 126 -6.05 3.86 -21.85
C ALA A 126 -5.94 5.14 -21.00
N GLY A 127 -5.94 6.30 -21.66
CA GLY A 127 -5.86 7.59 -20.95
C GLY A 127 -7.08 7.84 -20.03
N GLY A 128 -8.29 7.56 -20.51
CA GLY A 128 -9.51 7.70 -19.71
C GLY A 128 -9.56 6.72 -18.54
N VAL A 129 -9.16 5.46 -18.78
CA VAL A 129 -9.12 4.43 -17.72
C VAL A 129 -8.08 4.77 -16.66
N ILE A 130 -6.90 5.22 -17.05
CA ILE A 130 -5.86 5.66 -16.10
C ILE A 130 -6.38 6.83 -15.25
N GLY A 131 -6.97 7.85 -15.87
CA GLY A 131 -7.53 9.01 -15.16
C GLY A 131 -8.64 8.63 -14.18
N TRP A 132 -9.60 7.79 -14.61
CA TRP A 132 -10.68 7.30 -13.76
C TRP A 132 -10.16 6.47 -12.58
N THR A 133 -9.26 5.55 -12.85
CA THR A 133 -8.67 4.69 -11.82
C THR A 133 -7.85 5.48 -10.81
N ALA A 134 -7.12 6.49 -11.27
CA ALA A 134 -6.37 7.40 -10.40
C ALA A 134 -7.30 8.25 -9.53
N ALA A 135 -8.40 8.75 -10.10
CA ALA A 135 -9.40 9.52 -9.34
C ALA A 135 -10.02 8.68 -8.21
N ILE A 136 -10.42 7.43 -8.49
CA ILE A 136 -10.94 6.52 -7.44
C ILE A 136 -9.88 6.25 -6.37
N ALA A 137 -8.64 5.97 -6.76
CA ALA A 137 -7.56 5.69 -5.82
C ALA A 137 -7.17 6.92 -4.96
N ALA A 138 -7.42 8.14 -5.45
CA ALA A 138 -7.19 9.37 -4.70
C ALA A 138 -8.13 9.52 -3.48
N PHE A 139 -9.20 8.74 -3.38
CA PHE A 139 -10.02 8.67 -2.16
C PHE A 139 -9.33 7.91 -1.01
N GLY A 140 -8.18 7.26 -1.24
CA GLY A 140 -7.41 6.58 -0.19
C GLY A 140 -7.25 7.42 1.09
N PRO A 141 -6.69 8.63 1.05
CA PRO A 141 -6.52 9.47 2.24
C PRO A 141 -7.81 9.73 3.01
N PHE A 142 -8.94 9.89 2.31
CA PHE A 142 -10.24 10.07 2.94
C PHE A 142 -10.68 8.82 3.70
N VAL A 143 -10.61 7.64 3.06
CA VAL A 143 -10.99 6.36 3.69
C VAL A 143 -10.12 6.09 4.92
N PHE A 144 -8.80 6.24 4.80
CA PHE A 144 -7.89 6.04 5.92
C PHE A 144 -8.11 7.08 7.03
N GLY A 145 -8.36 8.34 6.68
CA GLY A 145 -8.65 9.40 7.64
C GLY A 145 -9.91 9.11 8.47
N VAL A 146 -11.00 8.70 7.82
CA VAL A 146 -12.25 8.33 8.51
C VAL A 146 -12.03 7.13 9.41
N MET A 147 -11.36 6.08 8.95
CA MET A 147 -11.12 4.86 9.75
C MET A 147 -10.24 5.15 10.98
N PHE A 148 -9.23 6.02 10.85
CA PHE A 148 -8.41 6.42 11.98
C PHE A 148 -9.15 7.34 12.95
N ALA A 149 -10.01 8.23 12.45
CA ALA A 149 -10.83 9.10 13.28
C ALA A 149 -11.87 8.33 14.11
N THR A 150 -12.39 7.23 13.59
CA THR A 150 -13.34 6.36 14.32
C THR A 150 -12.66 5.40 15.31
N GLY A 151 -11.33 5.41 15.41
CA GLY A 151 -10.56 4.52 16.29
C GLY A 151 -10.46 3.06 15.82
N ASN A 152 -11.00 2.75 14.64
CA ASN A 152 -11.02 1.38 14.09
C ASN A 152 -9.77 1.06 13.26
N THR A 153 -8.59 1.50 13.73
CA THR A 153 -7.32 1.31 13.01
C THR A 153 -7.04 -0.17 12.71
N GLN A 154 -7.26 -1.05 13.67
CA GLN A 154 -7.02 -2.47 13.49
C GLN A 154 -7.95 -3.09 12.43
N LEU A 155 -9.22 -2.70 12.43
CA LEU A 155 -10.18 -3.14 11.42
C LEU A 155 -9.74 -2.72 10.00
N LEU A 156 -9.19 -1.51 9.85
CA LEU A 156 -8.67 -1.03 8.57
C LEU A 156 -7.57 -1.96 8.03
N TYR A 157 -6.61 -2.38 8.87
CA TYR A 157 -5.53 -3.29 8.44
C TYR A 157 -6.05 -4.69 8.10
N TRP A 158 -7.05 -5.19 8.82
CA TRP A 158 -7.69 -6.47 8.51
C TRP A 158 -8.47 -6.41 7.19
N LEU A 159 -9.27 -5.36 6.98
CA LEU A 159 -9.97 -5.14 5.71
C LEU A 159 -8.98 -4.96 4.55
N GLY A 160 -7.87 -4.24 4.78
CA GLY A 160 -6.80 -4.09 3.81
C GLY A 160 -6.17 -5.43 3.44
N THR A 161 -5.87 -6.28 4.43
CA THR A 161 -5.36 -7.64 4.20
C THR A 161 -6.35 -8.48 3.39
N PHE A 162 -7.63 -8.47 3.77
CA PHE A 162 -8.68 -9.21 3.05
C PHE A 162 -8.83 -8.71 1.59
N THR A 163 -8.80 -7.39 1.40
CA THR A 163 -8.84 -6.79 0.07
C THR A 163 -7.63 -7.20 -0.79
N CYS A 164 -6.46 -7.35 -0.17
CA CYS A 164 -5.27 -7.87 -0.86
C CYS A 164 -5.42 -9.34 -1.27
N VAL A 165 -6.07 -10.18 -0.47
CA VAL A 165 -6.35 -11.58 -0.85
C VAL A 165 -7.23 -11.62 -2.09
N ILE A 166 -8.31 -10.83 -2.11
CA ILE A 166 -9.19 -10.70 -3.29
C ILE A 166 -8.40 -10.17 -4.48
N GLY A 167 -7.62 -9.10 -4.29
CA GLY A 167 -6.80 -8.48 -5.33
C GLY A 167 -5.75 -9.43 -5.91
N ALA A 168 -5.12 -10.25 -5.08
CA ALA A 168 -4.18 -11.28 -5.52
C ALA A 168 -4.89 -12.36 -6.35
N GLY A 169 -6.07 -12.81 -5.91
CA GLY A 169 -6.89 -13.76 -6.66
C GLY A 169 -7.29 -13.24 -8.04
N ILE A 170 -7.77 -12.00 -8.11
CA ILE A 170 -8.11 -11.32 -9.37
C ILE A 170 -6.87 -11.18 -10.27
N THR A 171 -5.75 -10.72 -9.69
CA THR A 171 -4.50 -10.52 -10.45
C THR A 171 -4.00 -11.83 -11.03
N TRP A 172 -3.99 -12.88 -10.23
CA TRP A 172 -3.55 -14.19 -10.70
C TRP A 172 -4.47 -14.76 -11.78
N TRP A 173 -5.79 -14.72 -11.54
CA TRP A 173 -6.76 -15.35 -12.44
C TRP A 173 -6.84 -14.68 -13.81
N PHE A 174 -6.93 -13.37 -13.86
CA PHE A 174 -7.18 -12.63 -15.10
C PHE A 174 -5.91 -12.17 -15.83
N TYR A 175 -4.78 -12.02 -15.11
CA TYR A 175 -3.61 -11.34 -15.66
C TYR A 175 -2.30 -12.14 -15.57
N ALA A 176 -2.04 -12.86 -14.46
CA ALA A 176 -0.71 -13.40 -14.19
C ALA A 176 -0.53 -14.89 -14.52
N ARG A 177 -1.60 -15.69 -14.52
CA ARG A 177 -1.52 -17.13 -14.81
C ARG A 177 -1.18 -17.40 -16.28
N PRO A 178 -0.53 -18.54 -16.61
CA PRO A 178 -0.40 -18.99 -18.00
C PRO A 178 -1.78 -19.15 -18.66
N GLY A 179 -1.97 -18.54 -19.84
CA GLY A 179 -3.27 -18.55 -20.53
C GLY A 179 -4.33 -17.63 -19.91
N ALA A 180 -3.92 -16.62 -19.14
CA ALA A 180 -4.83 -15.59 -18.62
C ALA A 180 -5.55 -14.85 -19.77
N GLU A 181 -6.76 -14.36 -19.50
CA GLU A 181 -7.57 -13.63 -20.49
C GLU A 181 -6.90 -12.35 -20.97
N LYS A 182 -6.20 -11.65 -20.08
CA LYS A 182 -5.50 -10.37 -20.34
C LYS A 182 -4.07 -10.42 -19.79
N PRO A 183 -3.17 -11.25 -20.38
CA PRO A 183 -1.80 -11.34 -19.88
C PRO A 183 -1.08 -10.00 -20.05
N SER A 184 -0.34 -9.57 -19.03
CA SER A 184 0.35 -8.28 -19.03
C SER A 184 1.61 -8.27 -18.14
#